data_98409c21de44b9f7c2e9ea97d05e8a59
#
_entry.id   98409c21de44b9f7c2e9ea97d05e8a59
#
_cell.length_a   1.000
_cell.length_b   1.000
_cell.length_c   1.000
_cell.angle_alpha   90.00
_cell.angle_beta   90.00
_cell.angle_gamma   90.00
#
_symmetry.space_group_name_H-M   'P 1'
#
loop_
_entity.id
_entity.type
_entity.pdbx_description
1 polymer ?
#
loop_
_entity_poly.entity_id
_entity_poly.type
_entity_poly.pdbx_seq_one_letter_code
_entity_poly.pdbx_strand_id
1 'polypeptide(L)'
;MNDFELKLPKPKIEAKFISVLNNADIGELCDATEDAILVDGGFGWINPPQRKKLVDYWKGVSLVPERLLIVGKIDNVICGSIQLIKPARSNEAQSHLCNLTTFFIASWARGYGLARMLIQEVEKEAKKNKFTVITLEVRETQKRAIQIYYQAGFKKSGENPKSVLIGNKYYSGYYFYKDLMKND
;
A
#
# COMPACT_ATOMS: atom_id res chain seq x y z
N MET A 1 10.26 6.06 -47.33
CA MET A 1 9.42 5.36 -46.35
C MET A 1 9.53 6.15 -45.06
N ASN A 2 8.51 6.93 -44.72
CA ASN A 2 8.51 7.72 -43.47
C ASN A 2 8.02 6.82 -42.35
N ASP A 3 8.92 6.49 -41.43
CA ASP A 3 8.57 5.85 -40.18
C ASP A 3 7.81 6.88 -39.29
N PHE A 4 6.50 6.86 -39.36
CA PHE A 4 5.63 7.49 -38.38
C PHE A 4 5.67 6.63 -37.11
N GLU A 5 6.70 6.77 -36.29
CA GLU A 5 6.62 6.34 -34.89
C GLU A 5 5.55 7.18 -34.20
N LEU A 6 4.35 6.62 -34.06
CA LEU A 6 3.33 7.15 -33.13
C LEU A 6 3.90 7.10 -31.73
N LYS A 7 4.53 8.20 -31.27
CA LYS A 7 4.88 8.37 -29.85
C LYS A 7 3.57 8.49 -29.07
N LEU A 8 3.10 7.36 -28.53
CA LEU A 8 2.01 7.38 -27.59
C LEU A 8 2.36 8.34 -26.42
N PRO A 9 1.44 9.18 -25.97
CA PRO A 9 1.68 10.05 -24.85
C PRO A 9 2.05 9.21 -23.61
N LYS A 10 3.03 9.71 -22.82
CA LYS A 10 3.40 9.02 -21.57
C LYS A 10 2.20 9.02 -20.64
N PRO A 11 1.89 7.89 -19.99
CA PRO A 11 0.75 7.81 -19.08
C PRO A 11 0.93 8.79 -17.91
N LYS A 12 -0.15 9.40 -17.49
CA LYS A 12 -0.18 10.23 -16.28
C LYS A 12 -0.21 9.34 -15.06
N ILE A 13 0.81 9.47 -14.20
CA ILE A 13 0.95 8.68 -12.98
C ILE A 13 0.73 9.60 -11.78
N GLU A 14 -0.07 9.16 -10.83
CA GLU A 14 -0.47 9.96 -9.68
C GLU A 14 -0.62 9.09 -8.42
N ALA A 15 -0.19 9.61 -7.27
CA ALA A 15 -0.51 9.05 -5.96
C ALA A 15 -1.16 10.15 -5.12
N LYS A 16 -2.30 9.85 -4.49
CA LYS A 16 -3.02 10.85 -3.69
C LYS A 16 -3.85 10.24 -2.56
N PHE A 17 -4.00 11.03 -1.49
CA PHE A 17 -4.95 10.75 -0.43
C PHE A 17 -6.38 10.87 -0.95
N ILE A 18 -7.25 9.93 -0.54
CA ILE A 18 -8.69 9.97 -0.81
C ILE A 18 -9.45 9.83 0.52
N SER A 19 -10.33 10.79 0.78
CA SER A 19 -11.21 10.78 1.96
C SER A 19 -12.58 10.15 1.70
N VAL A 20 -13.03 10.14 0.46
CA VAL A 20 -14.34 9.60 0.05
C VAL A 20 -14.17 8.79 -1.21
N LEU A 21 -14.67 7.56 -1.21
CA LEU A 21 -14.70 6.67 -2.38
C LEU A 21 -16.07 6.72 -3.03
N ASN A 22 -16.11 6.95 -4.34
CA ASN A 22 -17.31 6.73 -5.15
C ASN A 22 -17.38 5.27 -5.63
N ASN A 23 -18.48 4.89 -6.30
CA ASN A 23 -18.67 3.51 -6.75
C ASN A 23 -17.65 3.07 -7.82
N ALA A 24 -17.18 3.99 -8.67
CA ALA A 24 -16.15 3.70 -9.65
C ALA A 24 -14.81 3.43 -8.97
N ASP A 25 -14.38 4.29 -8.02
CA ASP A 25 -13.16 4.09 -7.24
C ASP A 25 -13.18 2.73 -6.50
N ILE A 26 -14.33 2.34 -5.92
CA ILE A 26 -14.48 1.03 -5.26
C ILE A 26 -14.34 -0.11 -6.27
N GLY A 27 -14.93 0.03 -7.46
CA GLY A 27 -14.80 -0.93 -8.55
C GLY A 27 -13.34 -1.15 -8.94
N GLU A 28 -12.63 -0.07 -9.24
CA GLU A 28 -11.21 -0.09 -9.63
C GLU A 28 -10.30 -0.65 -8.51
N LEU A 29 -10.55 -0.28 -7.24
CA LEU A 29 -9.85 -0.85 -6.09
C LEU A 29 -10.05 -2.35 -5.97
N CYS A 30 -11.27 -2.85 -6.21
CA CYS A 30 -11.54 -4.28 -6.20
C CYS A 30 -10.78 -5.00 -7.30
N ASP A 31 -10.79 -4.47 -8.55
CA ASP A 31 -10.08 -5.08 -9.69
C ASP A 31 -8.58 -5.14 -9.43
N ALA A 32 -8.00 -4.04 -8.96
CA ALA A 32 -6.58 -3.96 -8.62
C ALA A 32 -6.21 -4.89 -7.45
N THR A 33 -7.12 -5.07 -6.48
CA THR A 33 -6.92 -5.97 -5.33
C THR A 33 -6.95 -7.43 -5.76
N GLU A 34 -7.92 -7.82 -6.58
CA GLU A 34 -8.03 -9.18 -7.13
C GLU A 34 -6.76 -9.56 -7.91
N ASP A 35 -6.32 -8.69 -8.82
CA ASP A 35 -5.10 -8.89 -9.59
C ASP A 35 -3.86 -9.06 -8.69
N ALA A 36 -3.70 -8.20 -7.69
CA ALA A 36 -2.56 -8.26 -6.77
C ALA A 36 -2.56 -9.54 -5.92
N ILE A 37 -3.72 -10.04 -5.48
CA ILE A 37 -3.84 -11.28 -4.71
C ILE A 37 -3.49 -12.48 -5.59
N LEU A 38 -3.99 -12.52 -6.84
CA LEU A 38 -3.73 -13.62 -7.78
C LEU A 38 -2.25 -13.75 -8.14
N VAL A 39 -1.54 -12.63 -8.26
CA VAL A 39 -0.13 -12.64 -8.69
C VAL A 39 0.82 -12.91 -7.54
N ASP A 40 0.67 -12.20 -6.41
CA ASP A 40 1.66 -12.23 -5.33
C ASP A 40 1.11 -12.80 -4.01
N GLY A 41 -0.20 -12.98 -3.90
CA GLY A 41 -0.89 -13.19 -2.63
C GLY A 41 -0.63 -12.02 -1.66
N GLY A 42 -1.63 -11.49 -1.00
CA GLY A 42 -1.38 -10.37 -0.13
C GLY A 42 -2.57 -9.97 0.75
N PHE A 43 -2.37 -9.00 1.64
CA PHE A 43 -3.36 -8.36 2.53
C PHE A 43 -4.09 -9.31 3.49
N GLY A 44 -3.49 -10.46 3.82
CA GLY A 44 -4.14 -11.47 4.65
C GLY A 44 -5.09 -12.41 3.87
N TRP A 45 -5.37 -12.15 2.59
CA TRP A 45 -6.06 -13.10 1.72
C TRP A 45 -5.07 -14.01 1.00
N ILE A 46 -5.37 -15.30 1.00
CA ILE A 46 -4.59 -16.30 0.24
C ILE A 46 -5.12 -16.40 -1.18
N ASN A 47 -6.44 -16.30 -1.33
CA ASN A 47 -7.16 -16.28 -2.60
C ASN A 47 -8.09 -15.08 -2.65
N PRO A 48 -8.40 -14.54 -3.84
CA PRO A 48 -9.37 -13.46 -3.97
C PRO A 48 -10.71 -13.87 -3.37
N PRO A 49 -11.28 -13.08 -2.46
CA PRO A 49 -12.62 -13.34 -1.94
C PRO A 49 -13.68 -12.98 -2.99
N GLN A 50 -14.92 -13.35 -2.73
CA GLN A 50 -16.04 -12.93 -3.59
C GLN A 50 -16.06 -11.40 -3.73
N ARG A 51 -16.41 -10.89 -4.91
CA ARG A 51 -16.47 -9.46 -5.23
C ARG A 51 -17.20 -8.62 -4.19
N LYS A 52 -18.36 -9.10 -3.73
CA LYS A 52 -19.13 -8.42 -2.68
C LYS A 52 -18.29 -8.15 -1.43
N LYS A 53 -17.47 -9.13 -1.00
CA LYS A 53 -16.63 -9.00 0.20
C LYS A 53 -15.52 -7.94 0.00
N LEU A 54 -14.97 -7.81 -1.21
CA LEU A 54 -14.03 -6.73 -1.54
C LEU A 54 -14.71 -5.37 -1.54
N VAL A 55 -15.90 -5.26 -2.10
CA VAL A 55 -16.70 -4.03 -2.09
C VAL A 55 -17.00 -3.60 -0.64
N ASP A 56 -17.44 -4.52 0.21
CA ASP A 56 -17.71 -4.25 1.62
C ASP A 56 -16.44 -3.83 2.37
N TYR A 57 -15.30 -4.47 2.08
CA TYR A 57 -14.00 -4.09 2.64
C TYR A 57 -13.62 -2.64 2.28
N TRP A 58 -13.66 -2.27 0.99
CA TRP A 58 -13.27 -0.93 0.56
C TRP A 58 -14.23 0.16 1.05
N LYS A 59 -15.54 -0.13 1.12
CA LYS A 59 -16.50 0.74 1.80
C LYS A 59 -16.14 0.93 3.27
N GLY A 60 -15.80 -0.17 3.96
CA GLY A 60 -15.38 -0.13 5.36
C GLY A 60 -14.11 0.71 5.58
N VAL A 61 -13.13 0.63 4.68
CA VAL A 61 -11.89 1.42 4.76
C VAL A 61 -12.18 2.91 4.80
N SER A 62 -13.10 3.41 3.97
CA SER A 62 -13.45 4.83 3.91
C SER A 62 -14.28 5.33 5.10
N LEU A 63 -14.89 4.42 5.87
CA LEU A 63 -15.71 4.74 7.04
C LEU A 63 -14.92 4.77 8.36
N VAL A 64 -13.68 4.27 8.37
CA VAL A 64 -12.85 4.19 9.58
C VAL A 64 -11.94 5.43 9.67
N PRO A 65 -12.18 6.37 10.60
CA PRO A 65 -11.41 7.62 10.69
C PRO A 65 -9.92 7.43 10.97
N GLU A 66 -9.56 6.29 11.55
CA GLU A 66 -8.18 5.92 11.86
C GLU A 66 -7.41 5.44 10.61
N ARG A 67 -8.10 5.25 9.47
CA ARG A 67 -7.48 4.82 8.21
C ARG A 67 -7.34 5.99 7.24
N LEU A 68 -6.13 6.23 6.79
CA LEU A 68 -5.83 7.16 5.70
C LEU A 68 -5.55 6.34 4.45
N LEU A 69 -6.41 6.46 3.46
CA LEU A 69 -6.27 5.75 2.19
C LEU A 69 -5.54 6.61 1.17
N ILE A 70 -4.43 6.13 0.67
CA ILE A 70 -3.72 6.69 -0.48
C ILE A 70 -3.86 5.74 -1.66
N VAL A 71 -4.26 6.24 -2.80
CA VAL A 71 -4.40 5.46 -4.04
C VAL A 71 -3.38 5.87 -5.08
N GLY A 72 -2.94 4.91 -5.88
CA GLY A 72 -2.14 5.11 -7.06
C GLY A 72 -2.98 5.00 -8.32
N LYS A 73 -2.81 5.95 -9.24
CA LYS A 73 -3.55 6.01 -10.51
C LYS A 73 -2.61 6.07 -11.70
N ILE A 74 -3.01 5.41 -12.78
CA ILE A 74 -2.45 5.59 -14.13
C ILE A 74 -3.60 6.01 -15.04
N ASP A 75 -3.46 7.14 -15.72
CA ASP A 75 -4.51 7.75 -16.59
C ASP A 75 -5.88 7.83 -15.91
N ASN A 76 -5.88 8.25 -14.65
CA ASN A 76 -7.03 8.38 -13.73
C ASN A 76 -7.64 7.07 -13.22
N VAL A 77 -7.19 5.89 -13.66
CA VAL A 77 -7.66 4.59 -13.17
C VAL A 77 -6.86 4.19 -11.92
N ILE A 78 -7.55 3.82 -10.83
CA ILE A 78 -6.90 3.31 -9.61
C ILE A 78 -6.31 1.93 -9.88
N CYS A 79 -5.02 1.80 -9.66
CA CYS A 79 -4.26 0.57 -9.89
C CYS A 79 -3.34 0.18 -8.74
N GLY A 80 -3.43 0.87 -7.62
CA GLY A 80 -2.68 0.55 -6.42
C GLY A 80 -3.20 1.29 -5.21
N SER A 81 -2.82 0.83 -4.03
CA SER A 81 -3.23 1.41 -2.75
C SER A 81 -2.13 1.24 -1.71
N ILE A 82 -2.15 2.13 -0.74
CA ILE A 82 -1.40 2.04 0.50
C ILE A 82 -2.23 2.73 1.60
N GLN A 83 -2.23 2.19 2.81
CA GLN A 83 -2.98 2.75 3.92
C GLN A 83 -2.06 3.07 5.09
N LEU A 84 -2.36 4.16 5.78
CA LEU A 84 -1.84 4.44 7.12
C LEU A 84 -2.94 4.19 8.14
N ILE A 85 -2.61 3.44 9.19
CA ILE A 85 -3.48 3.24 10.34
C ILE A 85 -2.92 4.08 11.49
N LYS A 86 -3.74 4.98 12.00
CA LYS A 86 -3.45 5.78 13.20
C LYS A 86 -3.55 4.87 14.44
N PRO A 87 -2.80 5.14 15.51
CA PRO A 87 -2.97 4.42 16.78
C PRO A 87 -4.34 4.68 17.37
N ALA A 88 -4.82 3.76 18.21
CA ALA A 88 -6.02 3.99 18.98
C ALA A 88 -5.85 5.26 19.85
N ARG A 89 -6.92 6.05 20.01
CA ARG A 89 -6.89 7.32 20.78
C ARG A 89 -6.45 7.14 22.24
N SER A 90 -6.71 5.97 22.82
CA SER A 90 -6.29 5.61 24.17
C SER A 90 -4.81 5.26 24.28
N ASN A 91 -4.10 5.11 23.16
CA ASN A 91 -2.67 4.75 23.16
C ASN A 91 -1.79 6.02 23.03
N GLU A 92 -1.76 6.81 24.09
CA GLU A 92 -1.03 8.08 24.13
C GLU A 92 0.48 7.89 23.91
N ALA A 93 1.05 6.84 24.48
CA ALA A 93 2.48 6.54 24.38
C ALA A 93 2.94 6.26 22.92
N GLN A 94 2.04 5.81 22.06
CA GLN A 94 2.31 5.55 20.64
C GLN A 94 1.65 6.58 19.73
N SER A 95 1.14 7.70 20.23
CA SER A 95 0.45 8.72 19.45
C SER A 95 1.30 9.34 18.32
N HIS A 96 2.61 9.21 18.42
CA HIS A 96 3.60 9.70 17.44
C HIS A 96 3.85 8.76 16.26
N LEU A 97 3.34 7.54 16.28
CA LEU A 97 3.59 6.56 15.22
C LEU A 97 2.31 6.18 14.47
N CYS A 98 2.47 5.77 13.22
CA CYS A 98 1.41 5.15 12.42
C CYS A 98 1.89 3.87 11.77
N ASN A 99 0.96 2.99 11.41
CA ASN A 99 1.28 1.71 10.77
C ASN A 99 0.89 1.75 9.28
N LEU A 100 1.83 1.42 8.40
CA LEU A 100 1.62 1.27 6.97
C LEU A 100 1.14 -0.14 6.68
N THR A 101 0.05 -0.26 5.93
CA THR A 101 -0.54 -1.55 5.55
C THR A 101 -1.15 -1.50 4.16
N THR A 102 -1.59 -2.63 3.66
CA THR A 102 -2.34 -2.77 2.40
C THR A 102 -1.64 -2.07 1.23
N PHE A 103 -0.32 -2.27 1.12
CA PHE A 103 0.47 -1.75 0.02
C PHE A 103 0.50 -2.74 -1.14
N PHE A 104 -0.06 -2.33 -2.27
CA PHE A 104 -0.04 -3.12 -3.50
C PHE A 104 -0.13 -2.24 -4.75
N ILE A 105 0.27 -2.81 -5.86
CA ILE A 105 0.10 -2.27 -7.21
C ILE A 105 -0.31 -3.43 -8.11
N ALA A 106 -1.37 -3.24 -8.88
CA ALA A 106 -1.82 -4.18 -9.89
C ALA A 106 -0.68 -4.55 -10.85
N SER A 107 -0.62 -5.79 -11.29
CA SER A 107 0.50 -6.33 -12.05
C SER A 107 0.80 -5.52 -13.32
N TRP A 108 -0.24 -5.10 -14.03
CA TRP A 108 -0.15 -4.31 -15.26
C TRP A 108 0.37 -2.87 -15.02
N ALA A 109 0.25 -2.35 -13.80
CA ALA A 109 0.65 -0.98 -13.42
C ALA A 109 2.07 -0.92 -12.82
N ARG A 110 2.82 -2.02 -12.83
CA ARG A 110 4.18 -2.08 -12.30
C ARG A 110 5.19 -1.51 -13.30
N GLY A 111 6.32 -1.05 -12.80
CA GLY A 111 7.39 -0.49 -13.65
C GLY A 111 7.29 1.00 -13.92
N TYR A 112 6.18 1.65 -13.65
CA TYR A 112 5.96 3.08 -13.88
C TYR A 112 6.41 3.99 -12.71
N GLY A 113 7.04 3.45 -11.68
CA GLY A 113 7.49 4.26 -10.53
C GLY A 113 6.41 4.55 -9.47
N LEU A 114 5.19 4.03 -9.65
CA LEU A 114 4.04 4.29 -8.78
C LEU A 114 4.28 3.90 -7.32
N ALA A 115 5.05 2.82 -7.05
CA ALA A 115 5.40 2.40 -5.70
C ALA A 115 6.12 3.50 -4.90
N ARG A 116 7.10 4.16 -5.53
CA ARG A 116 7.83 5.27 -4.93
C ARG A 116 6.91 6.45 -4.64
N MET A 117 6.04 6.78 -5.59
CA MET A 117 5.09 7.89 -5.42
C MET A 117 4.11 7.62 -4.27
N LEU A 118 3.59 6.39 -4.15
CA LEU A 118 2.71 5.98 -3.05
C LEU A 118 3.41 6.14 -1.69
N ILE A 119 4.67 5.71 -1.56
CA ILE A 119 5.42 5.85 -0.31
C ILE A 119 5.69 7.33 0.00
N GLN A 120 6.06 8.14 -0.99
CA GLN A 120 6.26 9.58 -0.80
C GLN A 120 4.98 10.29 -0.33
N GLU A 121 3.83 9.93 -0.89
CA GLU A 121 2.55 10.50 -0.44
C GLU A 121 2.16 10.02 0.96
N VAL A 122 2.47 8.74 1.32
CA VAL A 122 2.33 8.23 2.69
C VAL A 122 3.15 9.05 3.68
N GLU A 123 4.42 9.33 3.38
CA GLU A 123 5.29 10.11 4.27
C GLU A 123 4.78 11.54 4.44
N LYS A 124 4.29 12.15 3.37
CA LYS A 124 3.68 13.48 3.41
C LYS A 124 2.43 13.49 4.27
N GLU A 125 1.51 12.53 4.10
CA GLU A 125 0.30 12.43 4.91
C GLU A 125 0.61 12.06 6.37
N ALA A 126 1.64 11.24 6.63
CA ALA A 126 2.10 10.96 7.99
C ALA A 126 2.58 12.24 8.69
N LYS A 127 3.46 13.01 8.05
CA LYS A 127 3.96 14.30 8.59
C LYS A 127 2.84 15.31 8.80
N LYS A 128 1.90 15.43 7.88
CA LYS A 128 0.72 16.30 7.98
C LYS A 128 -0.16 15.94 9.19
N ASN A 129 -0.26 14.66 9.53
CA ASN A 129 -0.94 14.16 10.71
C ASN A 129 -0.05 14.13 11.98
N LYS A 130 1.15 14.75 11.94
CA LYS A 130 2.12 14.89 13.05
C LYS A 130 2.72 13.56 13.52
N PHE A 131 2.70 12.52 12.70
CA PHE A 131 3.43 11.29 12.98
C PHE A 131 4.91 11.49 12.66
N THR A 132 5.75 10.95 13.53
CA THR A 132 7.22 11.02 13.41
C THR A 132 7.83 9.67 13.07
N VAL A 133 7.07 8.59 13.21
CA VAL A 133 7.51 7.23 12.88
C VAL A 133 6.44 6.50 12.08
N ILE A 134 6.87 5.84 11.01
CA ILE A 134 6.05 4.86 10.27
C ILE A 134 6.57 3.47 10.57
N THR A 135 5.70 2.55 10.95
CA THR A 135 6.00 1.12 11.10
C THR A 135 5.28 0.30 10.05
N LEU A 136 5.79 -0.88 9.73
CA LEU A 136 5.11 -1.84 8.88
C LEU A 136 5.58 -3.26 9.18
N GLU A 137 4.77 -4.23 8.76
CA GLU A 137 5.15 -5.64 8.67
C GLU A 137 5.02 -6.11 7.22
N VAL A 138 5.98 -6.90 6.76
CA VAL A 138 5.98 -7.48 5.42
C VAL A 138 6.41 -8.95 5.46
N ARG A 139 5.68 -9.81 4.75
CA ARG A 139 6.02 -11.23 4.63
C ARG A 139 7.35 -11.40 3.88
N GLU A 140 8.22 -12.30 4.35
CA GLU A 140 9.54 -12.58 3.77
C GLU A 140 9.53 -12.91 2.27
N THR A 141 8.42 -13.45 1.75
CA THR A 141 8.26 -13.78 0.33
C THR A 141 8.04 -12.56 -0.56
N GLN A 142 7.67 -11.42 0.00
CA GLN A 142 7.42 -10.16 -0.72
C GLN A 142 8.73 -9.42 -1.02
N LYS A 143 9.66 -10.08 -1.72
CA LYS A 143 11.04 -9.58 -1.94
C LYS A 143 11.08 -8.19 -2.57
N ARG A 144 10.17 -7.92 -3.54
CA ARG A 144 10.10 -6.62 -4.18
C ARG A 144 9.65 -5.50 -3.25
N ALA A 145 8.63 -5.75 -2.43
CA ALA A 145 8.17 -4.77 -1.44
C ALA A 145 9.28 -4.47 -0.42
N ILE A 146 9.99 -5.50 0.05
CA ILE A 146 11.13 -5.35 0.96
C ILE A 146 12.21 -4.46 0.36
N GLN A 147 12.59 -4.66 -0.92
CA GLN A 147 13.55 -3.80 -1.61
C GLN A 147 13.07 -2.35 -1.70
N ILE A 148 11.79 -2.13 -2.01
CA ILE A 148 11.19 -0.79 -2.08
C ILE A 148 11.25 -0.10 -0.71
N TYR A 149 10.96 -0.81 0.38
CA TYR A 149 11.06 -0.24 1.73
C TYR A 149 12.49 0.15 2.09
N TYR A 150 13.49 -0.69 1.80
CA TYR A 150 14.90 -0.31 2.00
C TYR A 150 15.28 0.93 1.20
N GLN A 151 14.90 0.98 -0.08
CA GLN A 151 15.17 2.13 -0.95
C GLN A 151 14.48 3.42 -0.49
N ALA A 152 13.36 3.28 0.21
CA ALA A 152 12.63 4.39 0.83
C ALA A 152 13.17 4.76 2.23
N GLY A 153 14.28 4.17 2.70
CA GLY A 153 14.91 4.50 3.98
C GLY A 153 14.30 3.78 5.20
N PHE A 154 13.42 2.80 5.00
CA PHE A 154 12.95 1.96 6.10
C PHE A 154 14.05 1.02 6.59
N LYS A 155 14.10 0.76 7.90
CA LYS A 155 15.06 -0.12 8.55
C LYS A 155 14.34 -1.31 9.18
N LYS A 156 14.87 -2.53 8.96
CA LYS A 156 14.36 -3.74 9.62
C LYS A 156 14.65 -3.65 11.12
N SER A 157 13.62 -3.82 11.96
CA SER A 157 13.70 -3.78 13.41
C SER A 157 13.48 -5.14 14.08
N GLY A 158 12.95 -6.11 13.35
CA GLY A 158 12.68 -7.43 13.93
C GLY A 158 12.09 -8.41 12.95
N GLU A 159 11.78 -9.60 13.45
CA GLU A 159 11.23 -10.72 12.71
C GLU A 159 10.33 -11.58 13.59
N ASN A 160 9.20 -12.03 13.05
CA ASN A 160 8.39 -13.10 13.61
C ASN A 160 8.46 -14.30 12.66
N PRO A 161 9.09 -15.42 13.04
CA PRO A 161 9.28 -16.57 12.14
C PRO A 161 7.99 -17.31 11.80
N LYS A 162 6.90 -17.06 12.53
CA LYS A 162 5.59 -17.70 12.34
C LYS A 162 4.47 -16.69 12.13
N SER A 163 4.76 -15.60 11.43
CA SER A 163 3.80 -14.50 11.21
C SER A 163 2.64 -14.91 10.30
N VAL A 164 2.90 -15.69 9.26
CA VAL A 164 1.90 -16.07 8.27
C VAL A 164 1.88 -17.57 8.08
N LEU A 165 0.68 -18.16 8.07
CA LEU A 165 0.45 -19.58 7.75
C LEU A 165 -0.30 -19.68 6.42
N ILE A 166 0.33 -20.32 5.41
CA ILE A 166 -0.30 -20.60 4.11
C ILE A 166 -0.23 -22.11 3.88
N GLY A 167 -1.40 -22.76 3.79
CA GLY A 167 -1.48 -24.20 3.86
C GLY A 167 -0.91 -24.70 5.19
N ASN A 168 0.11 -25.55 5.15
CA ASN A 168 0.79 -26.08 6.33
C ASN A 168 2.19 -25.49 6.54
N LYS A 169 2.53 -24.38 5.88
CA LYS A 169 3.85 -23.75 5.95
C LYS A 169 3.79 -22.36 6.59
N TYR A 170 4.64 -22.14 7.60
CA TYR A 170 4.87 -20.85 8.19
C TYR A 170 5.86 -20.03 7.34
N TYR A 171 5.62 -18.71 7.30
CA TYR A 171 6.49 -17.72 6.68
C TYR A 171 6.79 -16.61 7.68
N SER A 172 8.01 -16.09 7.65
CA SER A 172 8.41 -14.98 8.51
C SER A 172 7.73 -13.67 8.08
N GLY A 173 7.39 -12.86 9.07
CA GLY A 173 7.06 -11.44 8.93
C GLY A 173 8.23 -10.59 9.39
N TYR A 174 8.66 -9.64 8.57
CA TYR A 174 9.72 -8.70 8.91
C TYR A 174 9.10 -7.39 9.33
N TYR A 175 9.50 -6.89 10.49
CA TYR A 175 9.11 -5.57 11.00
C TYR A 175 10.08 -4.52 10.53
N PHE A 176 9.53 -3.40 10.04
CA PHE A 176 10.28 -2.25 9.60
C PHE A 176 9.77 -0.99 10.27
N TYR A 177 10.65 0.01 10.39
CA TYR A 177 10.28 1.35 10.79
C TYR A 177 11.02 2.38 9.95
N LYS A 178 10.46 3.59 9.86
CA LYS A 178 11.12 4.78 9.32
C LYS A 178 10.91 5.94 10.28
N ASP A 179 12.01 6.60 10.66
CA ASP A 179 12.02 7.86 11.42
C ASP A 179 11.87 9.01 10.44
N LEU A 180 10.78 9.76 10.53
CA LEU A 180 10.47 10.89 9.63
C LEU A 180 11.12 12.20 10.06
N MET A 181 11.74 12.26 11.24
CA MET A 181 12.44 13.44 11.77
C MET A 181 13.90 13.49 11.33
N LYS A 182 14.47 12.36 10.95
CA LYS A 182 15.83 12.30 10.39
C LYS A 182 15.77 12.59 8.90
N ASN A 183 16.41 13.68 8.48
CA ASN A 183 16.74 13.90 7.06
C ASN A 183 17.93 12.97 6.75
N ASP A 184 17.69 11.95 5.95
CA ASP A 184 18.77 11.13 5.36
C ASP A 184 19.46 11.90 4.24
#